data_b8389ed69af2bebb37a30d0cc377f475
#
_entry.id   b8389ed69af2bebb37a30d0cc377f475
#
_cell.length_a   1.000
_cell.length_b   1.000
_cell.length_c   1.000
_cell.angle_alpha   90.00
_cell.angle_beta   90.00
_cell.angle_gamma   90.00
#
_symmetry.space_group_name_H-M   'P 1'
#
loop_
_entity.id
_entity.type
_entity.pdbx_description
1 polymer ?
#
loop_
_entity_poly.entity_id
_entity_poly.type
_entity_poly.pdbx_seq_one_letter_code
_entity_poly.pdbx_strand_id
1 'polypeptide(L)'
;MKYVDDSSLPQLSDKDFEAERATARPYTLCILKPGPRFETPDNNITETFRVIMEHGKRNVALYMAGLLPVVCPVADGGDIAGVGIFDATAEDVERIMSDDPAVKAEILTYELHPARSLPLPNRSP
;
A
#
# COMPACT_ATOMS: atom_id res chain seq x y z
N MET A 1 -1.26 -18.33 -9.16
CA MET A 1 -0.69 -18.81 -7.88
C MET A 1 -0.87 -20.30 -7.76
N LYS A 2 0.15 -20.99 -7.27
CA LYS A 2 0.04 -22.43 -7.03
C LYS A 2 -0.37 -22.65 -5.58
N TYR A 3 -1.27 -23.61 -5.39
CA TYR A 3 -1.54 -24.14 -4.06
C TYR A 3 -0.32 -24.94 -3.58
N VAL A 4 0.06 -24.75 -2.34
CA VAL A 4 1.17 -25.45 -1.73
C VAL A 4 0.66 -26.21 -0.51
N ASP A 5 0.89 -27.52 -0.49
CA ASP A 5 0.53 -28.36 0.64
C ASP A 5 1.48 -28.06 1.82
N ASP A 6 0.95 -28.04 3.04
CA ASP A 6 1.75 -27.79 4.25
C ASP A 6 2.97 -28.69 4.35
N SER A 7 2.86 -29.94 3.86
CA SER A 7 3.98 -30.88 3.90
C SER A 7 5.17 -30.44 3.05
N SER A 8 4.97 -29.54 2.10
CA SER A 8 6.04 -29.01 1.23
C SER A 8 6.61 -27.70 1.73
N LEU A 9 6.09 -27.15 2.82
CA LEU A 9 6.64 -25.92 3.41
C LEU A 9 7.89 -26.23 4.22
N PRO A 10 8.84 -25.28 4.29
CA PRO A 10 9.99 -25.45 5.19
C PRO A 10 9.52 -25.67 6.63
N GLN A 11 10.15 -26.62 7.30
CA GLN A 11 9.87 -26.90 8.71
C GLN A 11 10.83 -26.09 9.57
N LEU A 12 10.28 -25.20 10.40
CA LEU A 12 11.08 -24.32 11.23
C LEU A 12 11.13 -24.81 12.68
N SER A 13 12.33 -24.88 13.24
CA SER A 13 12.48 -24.99 14.69
C SER A 13 12.11 -23.64 15.34
N ASP A 14 11.91 -23.64 16.66
CA ASP A 14 11.69 -22.39 17.39
C ASP A 14 12.84 -21.40 17.19
N LYS A 15 14.07 -21.92 17.16
CA LYS A 15 15.26 -21.11 16.93
C LYS A 15 15.26 -20.48 15.55
N ASP A 16 14.94 -21.25 14.52
CA ASP A 16 14.87 -20.75 13.13
C ASP A 16 13.79 -19.71 12.99
N PHE A 17 12.62 -19.97 13.58
CA PHE A 17 11.52 -19.00 13.57
C PHE A 17 11.92 -17.68 14.24
N GLU A 18 12.54 -17.75 15.43
CA GLU A 18 12.98 -16.55 16.12
C GLU A 18 14.02 -15.77 15.33
N ALA A 19 14.93 -16.45 14.64
CA ALA A 19 15.94 -15.80 13.81
C ALA A 19 15.29 -15.05 12.63
N GLU A 20 14.33 -15.68 11.97
CA GLU A 20 13.60 -15.03 10.87
C GLU A 20 12.74 -13.88 11.37
N ARG A 21 11.99 -14.10 12.44
CA ARG A 21 11.13 -13.09 13.03
C ARG A 21 11.91 -11.85 13.47
N ALA A 22 13.13 -12.06 13.96
CA ALA A 22 13.99 -10.96 14.41
C ALA A 22 14.40 -10.02 13.27
N THR A 23 14.29 -10.45 12.01
CA THR A 23 14.59 -9.59 10.86
C THR A 23 13.44 -8.63 10.52
N ALA A 24 12.28 -8.79 11.14
CA ALA A 24 11.12 -7.94 10.85
C ALA A 24 11.45 -6.47 11.13
N ARG A 25 10.95 -5.61 10.27
CA ARG A 25 11.18 -4.17 10.30
C ARG A 25 9.87 -3.41 10.44
N PRO A 26 9.92 -2.18 10.98
CA PRO A 26 8.72 -1.35 11.02
C PRO A 26 8.39 -0.79 9.63
N TYR A 27 7.11 -0.77 9.33
CA TYR A 27 6.52 -0.16 8.14
C TYR A 27 5.25 0.55 8.55
N THR A 28 4.66 1.29 7.62
CA THR A 28 3.34 1.85 7.81
C THR A 28 2.40 1.31 6.75
N LEU A 29 1.33 0.67 7.20
CA LEU A 29 0.26 0.19 6.33
C LEU A 29 -0.69 1.34 6.06
N CYS A 30 -0.98 1.57 4.78
CA CYS A 30 -1.93 2.58 4.34
C CYS A 30 -3.10 1.89 3.64
N ILE A 31 -4.30 2.08 4.16
CA ILE A 31 -5.52 1.55 3.54
C ILE A 31 -6.26 2.74 2.93
N LEU A 32 -6.44 2.69 1.62
CA LEU A 32 -7.18 3.71 0.88
C LEU A 32 -8.62 3.31 0.73
N LYS A 33 -9.52 4.28 0.92
CA LYS A 33 -10.96 4.09 0.79
C LYS A 33 -11.54 5.20 -0.08
N PRO A 34 -12.69 4.95 -0.73
CA PRO A 34 -13.40 6.03 -1.42
C PRO A 34 -13.72 7.17 -0.47
N GLY A 35 -13.46 8.39 -0.90
CA GLY A 35 -13.78 9.59 -0.15
C GLY A 35 -15.17 10.10 -0.46
N PRO A 36 -15.59 11.21 0.18
CA PRO A 36 -16.95 11.72 0.02
C PRO A 36 -17.26 12.22 -1.41
N ARG A 37 -16.25 12.53 -2.19
CA ARG A 37 -16.44 13.00 -3.57
C ARG A 37 -16.07 11.97 -4.62
N PHE A 38 -15.91 10.71 -4.21
CA PHE A 38 -15.60 9.63 -5.15
C PHE A 38 -16.78 9.37 -6.07
N GLU A 39 -16.50 9.32 -7.38
CA GLU A 39 -17.46 8.90 -8.39
C GLU A 39 -16.89 7.69 -9.10
N THR A 40 -17.73 6.69 -9.33
CA THR A 40 -17.28 5.50 -10.05
C THR A 40 -16.85 5.92 -11.45
N PRO A 41 -15.60 5.66 -11.85
CA PRO A 41 -15.15 5.97 -13.21
C PRO A 41 -15.97 5.16 -14.22
N ASP A 42 -16.50 5.82 -15.22
CA ASP A 42 -17.17 5.16 -16.33
C ASP A 42 -16.34 5.29 -17.60
N ASN A 43 -16.96 5.14 -18.76
CA ASN A 43 -16.26 5.22 -20.03
C ASN A 43 -15.82 6.63 -20.39
N ASN A 44 -16.27 7.63 -19.64
CA ASN A 44 -15.91 9.02 -19.87
C ASN A 44 -14.76 9.41 -18.95
N ILE A 45 -13.98 10.38 -19.39
CA ILE A 45 -12.94 10.93 -18.58
C ILE A 45 -13.58 11.90 -17.59
N THR A 46 -13.85 11.41 -16.38
CA THR A 46 -14.39 12.22 -15.30
C THR A 46 -13.25 12.88 -14.53
N GLU A 47 -13.60 13.84 -13.69
CA GLU A 47 -12.62 14.43 -12.77
C GLU A 47 -12.01 13.37 -11.87
N THR A 48 -12.83 12.46 -11.35
CA THR A 48 -12.36 11.34 -10.54
C THR A 48 -11.32 10.52 -11.29
N PHE A 49 -11.59 10.18 -12.55
CA PHE A 49 -10.65 9.40 -13.36
C PHE A 49 -9.30 10.12 -13.51
N ARG A 50 -9.35 11.42 -13.82
CA ARG A 50 -8.11 12.20 -14.01
C ARG A 50 -7.29 12.29 -12.72
N VAL A 51 -7.95 12.53 -11.61
CA VAL A 51 -7.28 12.64 -10.31
C VAL A 51 -6.71 11.30 -9.86
N ILE A 52 -7.44 10.20 -10.10
CA ILE A 52 -6.96 8.85 -9.80
C ILE A 52 -5.72 8.51 -10.64
N MET A 53 -5.68 8.96 -11.91
CA MET A 53 -4.49 8.77 -12.73
C MET A 53 -3.28 9.53 -12.16
N GLU A 54 -3.47 10.75 -11.69
CA GLU A 54 -2.39 11.51 -11.06
C GLU A 54 -1.93 10.87 -9.74
N HIS A 55 -2.87 10.37 -8.96
CA HIS A 55 -2.60 9.59 -7.76
C HIS A 55 -1.76 8.35 -8.10
N GLY A 56 -2.13 7.62 -9.14
CA GLY A 56 -1.41 6.43 -9.58
C GLY A 56 0.02 6.72 -10.01
N LYS A 57 0.21 7.78 -10.76
CA LYS A 57 1.56 8.22 -11.19
C LYS A 57 2.42 8.55 -9.97
N ARG A 58 1.85 9.24 -9.00
CA ARG A 58 2.56 9.61 -7.78
C ARG A 58 2.95 8.36 -6.98
N ASN A 59 2.04 7.39 -6.87
CA ASN A 59 2.34 6.13 -6.19
C ASN A 59 3.47 5.36 -6.85
N VAL A 60 3.50 5.32 -8.19
CA VAL A 60 4.59 4.68 -8.91
C VAL A 60 5.91 5.41 -8.65
N ALA A 61 5.87 6.75 -8.61
CA ALA A 61 7.06 7.54 -8.29
C ALA A 61 7.56 7.24 -6.86
N LEU A 62 6.66 7.13 -5.89
CA LEU A 62 7.00 6.75 -4.52
C LEU A 62 7.59 5.34 -4.45
N TYR A 63 7.05 4.42 -5.23
CA TYR A 63 7.59 3.07 -5.37
C TYR A 63 9.02 3.11 -5.92
N MET A 64 9.23 3.85 -6.99
CA MET A 64 10.55 3.96 -7.61
C MET A 64 11.56 4.64 -6.68
N ALA A 65 11.11 5.55 -5.83
CA ALA A 65 11.95 6.21 -4.84
C ALA A 65 12.28 5.34 -3.62
N GLY A 66 11.69 4.16 -3.52
CA GLY A 66 11.93 3.25 -2.40
C GLY A 66 11.10 3.55 -1.16
N LEU A 67 10.15 4.49 -1.23
CA LEU A 67 9.31 4.84 -0.08
C LEU A 67 8.07 3.96 0.05
N LEU A 68 7.62 3.38 -1.05
CA LEU A 68 6.36 2.62 -1.10
C LEU A 68 6.60 1.26 -1.77
N PRO A 69 7.22 0.30 -1.05
CA PRO A 69 7.56 -1.01 -1.64
C PRO A 69 6.36 -1.86 -2.06
N VAL A 70 5.17 -1.59 -1.54
CA VAL A 70 3.95 -2.29 -1.98
C VAL A 70 2.91 -1.27 -2.40
N VAL A 71 2.44 -1.37 -3.65
CA VAL A 71 1.36 -0.56 -4.22
C VAL A 71 0.33 -1.55 -4.73
N CYS A 72 -0.83 -1.60 -4.10
CA CYS A 72 -1.81 -2.65 -4.38
C CYS A 72 -3.21 -2.07 -4.54
N PRO A 73 -3.61 -1.68 -5.76
CA PRO A 73 -5.01 -1.34 -6.02
C PRO A 73 -5.91 -2.53 -5.76
N VAL A 74 -7.09 -2.28 -5.20
CA VAL A 74 -8.08 -3.32 -4.91
C VAL A 74 -9.27 -3.08 -5.84
N ALA A 75 -9.67 -4.12 -6.57
CA ALA A 75 -10.69 -4.00 -7.61
C ALA A 75 -11.80 -5.03 -7.43
N ASP A 76 -12.29 -5.18 -6.21
CA ASP A 76 -13.35 -6.14 -5.88
C ASP A 76 -14.73 -5.48 -5.71
N GLY A 77 -14.81 -4.17 -5.92
CA GLY A 77 -16.07 -3.44 -5.75
C GLY A 77 -16.45 -3.14 -4.30
N GLY A 78 -15.58 -3.47 -3.34
CA GLY A 78 -15.81 -3.18 -1.93
C GLY A 78 -15.36 -1.78 -1.54
N ASP A 79 -15.25 -1.53 -0.24
CA ASP A 79 -14.95 -0.24 0.33
C ASP A 79 -13.44 0.04 0.46
N ILE A 80 -12.58 -0.90 0.07
CA ILE A 80 -11.14 -0.68 0.02
C ILE A 80 -10.75 -0.38 -1.41
N ALA A 81 -10.18 0.79 -1.63
CA ALA A 81 -9.71 1.19 -2.96
C ALA A 81 -8.28 0.74 -3.22
N GLY A 82 -7.49 0.57 -2.19
CA GLY A 82 -6.13 0.12 -2.34
C GLY A 82 -5.43 -0.08 -1.00
N VAL A 83 -4.29 -0.75 -1.07
CA VAL A 83 -3.42 -0.97 0.09
C VAL A 83 -2.00 -0.63 -0.32
N GLY A 84 -1.32 0.14 0.49
CA GLY A 84 0.09 0.42 0.31
C GLY A 84 0.85 0.10 1.58
N ILE A 85 2.11 -0.26 1.44
CA ILE A 85 3.00 -0.42 2.57
C ILE A 85 4.18 0.52 2.35
N PHE A 86 4.37 1.45 3.28
CA PHE A 86 5.42 2.45 3.21
C PHE A 86 6.60 2.08 4.09
N ASP A 87 7.78 2.25 3.56
CA ASP A 87 9.03 2.17 4.33
C ASP A 87 9.32 3.56 4.91
N ALA A 88 8.45 4.01 5.78
CA ALA A 88 8.49 5.32 6.41
C ALA A 88 7.64 5.29 7.69
N THR A 89 7.88 6.22 8.58
CA THR A 89 7.08 6.34 9.80
C THR A 89 5.66 6.80 9.48
N ALA A 90 4.71 6.50 10.37
CA ALA A 90 3.34 6.97 10.20
C ALA A 90 3.27 8.49 10.08
N GLU A 91 4.10 9.21 10.83
CA GLU A 91 4.17 10.67 10.74
C GLU A 91 4.58 11.14 9.35
N ASP A 92 5.60 10.52 8.77
CA ASP A 92 6.05 10.87 7.42
C ASP A 92 5.02 10.47 6.36
N VAL A 93 4.38 9.32 6.53
CA VAL A 93 3.32 8.87 5.60
C VAL A 93 2.13 9.82 5.65
N GLU A 94 1.78 10.34 6.83
CA GLU A 94 0.73 11.34 6.95
C GLU A 94 1.03 12.57 6.09
N ARG A 95 2.26 13.04 6.09
CA ARG A 95 2.67 14.15 5.23
C ARG A 95 2.59 13.78 3.76
N ILE A 96 3.06 12.58 3.41
CA ILE A 96 3.03 12.09 2.03
C ILE A 96 1.59 12.01 1.53
N MET A 97 0.70 11.43 2.31
CA MET A 97 -0.69 11.23 1.90
C MET A 97 -1.49 12.53 1.89
N SER A 98 -1.21 13.45 2.79
CA SER A 98 -1.91 14.74 2.79
C SER A 98 -1.62 15.57 1.54
N ASP A 99 -0.52 15.28 0.84
CA ASP A 99 -0.18 15.93 -0.42
C ASP A 99 -0.69 15.18 -1.66
N ASP A 100 -1.29 14.02 -1.46
CA ASP A 100 -1.79 13.22 -2.58
C ASP A 100 -2.95 13.95 -3.28
N PRO A 101 -2.95 14.02 -4.62
CA PRO A 101 -4.01 14.76 -5.33
C PRO A 101 -5.42 14.18 -5.11
N ALA A 102 -5.56 12.88 -4.94
CA ALA A 102 -6.87 12.28 -4.71
C ALA A 102 -7.37 12.53 -3.29
N VAL A 103 -6.46 12.61 -2.33
CA VAL A 103 -6.80 12.97 -0.95
C VAL A 103 -7.20 14.43 -0.85
N LYS A 104 -6.44 15.31 -1.49
CA LYS A 104 -6.76 16.75 -1.54
C LYS A 104 -8.11 17.01 -2.18
N ALA A 105 -8.46 16.24 -3.20
CA ALA A 105 -9.74 16.37 -3.90
C ALA A 105 -10.90 15.67 -3.20
N GLU A 106 -10.66 15.04 -2.06
CA GLU A 106 -11.66 14.28 -1.30
C GLU A 106 -12.23 13.09 -2.07
N ILE A 107 -11.51 12.61 -3.06
CA ILE A 107 -11.89 11.42 -3.84
C ILE A 107 -11.47 10.15 -3.10
N LEU A 108 -10.34 10.21 -2.38
CA LEU A 108 -9.88 9.12 -1.53
C LEU A 108 -9.67 9.61 -0.11
N THR A 109 -9.87 8.70 0.83
CA THR A 109 -9.45 8.86 2.20
C THR A 109 -8.48 7.73 2.55
N TYR A 110 -7.83 7.80 3.68
CA TYR A 110 -6.88 6.76 4.06
C TYR A 110 -6.87 6.57 5.58
N GLU A 111 -6.43 5.39 5.97
CA GLU A 111 -6.08 5.08 7.36
C GLU A 111 -4.65 4.56 7.39
N LEU A 112 -3.93 4.92 8.44
CA LEU A 112 -2.55 4.50 8.63
C LEU A 112 -2.43 3.63 9.86
N HIS A 113 -1.65 2.56 9.73
CA HIS A 113 -1.40 1.65 10.84
C HIS A 113 0.10 1.35 10.91
N PRO A 114 0.77 1.65 12.03
CA PRO A 114 2.12 1.13 12.22
C PRO A 114 2.08 -0.39 12.19
N ALA A 115 3.00 -0.98 11.47
CA ALA A 115 3.03 -2.42 11.25
C ALA A 115 4.47 -2.91 11.22
N ARG A 116 4.65 -4.19 11.28
CA ARG A 116 5.95 -4.83 11.10
C ARG A 116 5.80 -5.91 10.05
N SER A 117 6.83 -6.09 9.27
CA SER A 117 6.88 -7.13 8.25
C SER A 117 8.29 -7.69 8.18
N LEU A 118 8.39 -8.94 7.78
CA LEU A 118 9.66 -9.43 7.27
C LEU A 118 10.11 -8.46 6.16
N PRO A 119 11.42 -8.26 5.96
CA PRO A 119 11.89 -7.24 5.04
C PRO A 119 11.26 -7.38 3.65
N LEU A 120 10.70 -6.29 3.15
CA LEU A 120 10.11 -6.24 1.82
C LEU A 120 11.19 -5.90 0.79
N PRO A 121 11.13 -6.47 -0.42
CA PRO A 121 11.98 -6.00 -1.50
C PRO A 121 11.77 -4.51 -1.70
N ASN A 122 12.87 -3.77 -1.81
CA ASN A 122 12.82 -2.33 -1.95
C ASN A 122 13.60 -1.91 -3.19
N ARG A 123 12.91 -1.18 -4.09
CA ARG A 123 13.48 -0.65 -5.31
C ARG A 123 14.17 0.69 -5.01
N SER A 124 15.12 0.68 -4.10
CA SER A 124 15.87 1.87 -3.76
C SER A 124 16.81 2.26 -4.91
N PRO A 125 16.94 3.54 -5.23
CA PRO A 125 17.94 3.99 -6.20
C PRO A 125 19.35 3.68 -5.75
#